data_65ca28bc95133831305b3af3228dab85
#
_entry.id   65ca28bc95133831305b3af3228dab85
#
_cell.length_a   1.000
_cell.length_b   1.000
_cell.length_c   1.000
_cell.angle_alpha   90.00
_cell.angle_beta   90.00
_cell.angle_gamma   90.00
#
_symmetry.space_group_name_H-M   'P 1'
#
loop_
_entity.id
_entity.type
_entity.pdbx_description
1 polymer ?
#
loop_
_entity_poly.entity_id
_entity_poly.type
_entity_poly.pdbx_seq_one_letter_code
_entity_poly.pdbx_strand_id
1 'polypeptide(L)'
;MWEDSFQGGCYMKKILFVASEAVPFIKTGGLADVVGSLPKCFDKRYYDVRIMIPKYLCIKQEWRDKLTYVDHFYMDYLGESRYVGILTYVLDGITYYFIDNESYFNGPKPYGDWLYDLEKFSFFCNAALSALPVIGFQPDVVHCHDWQTGLIPVYLKDRFRGGEFFRNMKSVITIHNLKFQGVWDVKTIQRLTGLSDYYFAPDKLEAYKDGNLLKGGIVFADAITTVSDTYAEEIKMPFYGEGLDGLMRARSNSLRGIVNGIDYQEFNPATDPLIAQNYDARTFRKEKIKNKRALQAELGLEQDDRKMMIGIVSRLTDQKGLDLIQCVMDDICSDNIQLVVLGTGEERYENMFRYYDWKYHGKVSANIYYSEAVSHKIYAACDAFLMPSLFEPCGLSQLMALRYGTVPIVRETGGL
;
A
#
# COMPACT_ATOMS: atom_id res chain seq x y z
N MET A 1 34.61 -18.50 10.29
CA MET A 1 34.61 -19.97 10.21
C MET A 1 33.17 -20.41 10.29
N TRP A 2 32.46 -20.28 9.14
CA TRP A 2 31.09 -20.78 8.90
C TRP A 2 31.06 -21.35 7.47
N GLU A 3 31.92 -22.33 7.24
CA GLU A 3 31.82 -23.28 6.14
C GLU A 3 31.39 -24.61 6.75
N ASP A 4 30.09 -24.89 6.75
CA ASP A 4 29.61 -26.25 6.99
C ASP A 4 28.43 -26.58 6.07
N SER A 5 28.76 -27.47 5.10
CA SER A 5 27.91 -28.48 4.49
C SER A 5 26.59 -28.05 3.85
N PHE A 6 26.63 -27.45 2.65
CA PHE A 6 25.56 -27.59 1.66
C PHE A 6 25.65 -28.95 0.93
N GLN A 7 25.28 -30.03 1.62
CA GLN A 7 24.88 -31.29 0.98
C GLN A 7 23.41 -31.54 1.31
N GLY A 8 22.51 -30.99 0.52
CA GLY A 8 21.07 -31.21 0.58
C GLY A 8 20.44 -30.37 -0.49
N GLY A 9 19.52 -30.93 -1.29
CA GLY A 9 18.81 -30.24 -2.36
C GLY A 9 18.32 -28.88 -1.88
N CYS A 10 18.46 -27.85 -2.70
CA CYS A 10 18.14 -26.47 -2.37
C CYS A 10 16.65 -26.38 -1.96
N TYR A 11 16.37 -26.32 -0.65
CA TYR A 11 15.01 -26.21 -0.15
C TYR A 11 14.47 -24.82 -0.52
N MET A 12 13.49 -24.80 -1.42
CA MET A 12 12.85 -23.57 -1.86
C MET A 12 12.00 -22.99 -0.72
N LYS A 13 12.32 -21.80 -0.24
CA LYS A 13 11.55 -21.10 0.78
C LYS A 13 10.21 -20.64 0.22
N LYS A 14 9.13 -20.96 0.92
CA LYS A 14 7.77 -20.59 0.54
C LYS A 14 7.30 -19.38 1.33
N ILE A 15 6.86 -18.34 0.65
CA ILE A 15 6.41 -17.09 1.25
C ILE A 15 5.01 -16.78 0.73
N LEU A 16 4.08 -16.52 1.63
CA LEU A 16 2.75 -16.03 1.29
C LEU A 16 2.61 -14.57 1.71
N PHE A 17 2.40 -13.67 0.75
CA PHE A 17 1.95 -12.32 1.01
C PHE A 17 0.44 -12.32 1.20
N VAL A 18 -0.05 -11.81 2.32
CA VAL A 18 -1.47 -11.64 2.57
C VAL A 18 -1.75 -10.16 2.77
N ALA A 19 -2.60 -9.59 1.91
CA ALA A 19 -2.87 -8.16 1.90
C ALA A 19 -4.32 -7.86 1.54
N SER A 20 -4.76 -6.65 1.83
CA SER A 20 -6.09 -6.17 1.44
C SER A 20 -6.17 -5.73 -0.02
N GLU A 21 -5.05 -5.43 -0.66
CA GLU A 21 -4.98 -4.97 -2.05
C GLU A 21 -3.64 -5.35 -2.69
N ALA A 22 -3.63 -5.46 -4.02
CA ALA A 22 -2.44 -5.67 -4.85
C ALA A 22 -2.69 -5.19 -6.28
N VAL A 23 -1.73 -4.46 -6.87
CA VAL A 23 -1.77 -4.16 -8.30
C VAL A 23 -1.57 -5.44 -9.13
N PRO A 24 -2.20 -5.55 -10.32
CA PRO A 24 -3.06 -4.57 -10.99
C PRO A 24 -4.54 -4.74 -10.65
N PHE A 25 -4.90 -5.62 -9.69
CA PHE A 25 -6.29 -6.02 -9.42
C PHE A 25 -7.07 -4.94 -8.68
N ILE A 26 -6.48 -4.40 -7.62
CA ILE A 26 -7.11 -3.39 -6.78
C ILE A 26 -6.04 -2.51 -6.12
N LYS A 27 -6.25 -1.18 -6.13
CA LYS A 27 -5.31 -0.22 -5.57
C LYS A 27 -6.05 0.98 -4.98
N THR A 28 -5.71 1.32 -3.75
CA THR A 28 -6.11 2.57 -3.09
C THR A 28 -4.91 3.37 -2.58
N GLY A 29 -3.76 2.73 -2.45
CA GLY A 29 -2.52 3.34 -1.94
C GLY A 29 -1.26 2.55 -2.28
N GLY A 30 -0.13 2.99 -1.74
CA GLY A 30 1.19 2.39 -2.02
C GLY A 30 1.37 0.95 -1.52
N LEU A 31 0.51 0.48 -0.60
CA LEU A 31 0.51 -0.92 -0.18
C LEU A 31 0.29 -1.85 -1.39
N ALA A 32 -0.68 -1.51 -2.25
CA ALA A 32 -0.97 -2.31 -3.44
C ALA A 32 0.22 -2.39 -4.40
N ASP A 33 0.96 -1.30 -4.58
CA ASP A 33 2.18 -1.26 -5.41
C ASP A 33 3.24 -2.21 -4.84
N VAL A 34 3.49 -2.17 -3.54
CA VAL A 34 4.47 -3.04 -2.88
C VAL A 34 4.09 -4.51 -3.00
N VAL A 35 2.83 -4.85 -2.71
CA VAL A 35 2.35 -6.25 -2.75
C VAL A 35 2.38 -6.81 -4.17
N GLY A 36 2.07 -6.00 -5.19
CA GLY A 36 2.09 -6.45 -6.58
C GLY A 36 3.49 -6.45 -7.22
N SER A 37 4.47 -5.72 -6.66
CA SER A 37 5.80 -5.56 -7.28
C SER A 37 6.91 -6.30 -6.55
N LEU A 38 6.97 -6.23 -5.21
CA LEU A 38 8.04 -6.86 -4.42
C LEU A 38 8.17 -8.37 -4.65
N PRO A 39 7.09 -9.17 -4.76
CA PRO A 39 7.18 -10.60 -5.04
C PRO A 39 7.94 -10.95 -6.32
N LYS A 40 7.91 -10.08 -7.33
CA LYS A 40 8.64 -10.27 -8.60
C LYS A 40 10.16 -10.19 -8.44
N CYS A 41 10.64 -9.55 -7.37
CA CYS A 41 12.06 -9.35 -7.10
C CYS A 41 12.73 -10.56 -6.41
N PHE A 42 11.96 -11.51 -5.92
CA PHE A 42 12.51 -12.72 -5.31
C PHE A 42 13.05 -13.67 -6.37
N ASP A 43 14.24 -14.20 -6.14
CA ASP A 43 14.83 -15.20 -7.02
C ASP A 43 14.05 -16.51 -6.95
N LYS A 44 13.36 -16.84 -8.03
CA LYS A 44 12.49 -18.03 -8.14
C LYS A 44 13.25 -19.37 -7.99
N ARG A 45 14.58 -19.36 -8.01
CA ARG A 45 15.40 -20.55 -7.72
C ARG A 45 15.38 -20.92 -6.23
N TYR A 46 15.17 -19.92 -5.36
CA TYR A 46 15.24 -20.05 -3.91
C TYR A 46 13.91 -19.79 -3.20
N TYR A 47 12.99 -19.11 -3.87
CA TYR A 47 11.74 -18.62 -3.25
C TYR A 47 10.52 -18.94 -4.12
N ASP A 48 9.51 -19.61 -3.54
CA ASP A 48 8.14 -19.67 -4.08
C ASP A 48 7.31 -18.63 -3.33
N VAL A 49 7.12 -17.48 -3.98
CA VAL A 49 6.35 -16.37 -3.41
C VAL A 49 4.98 -16.31 -4.06
N ARG A 50 3.95 -16.34 -3.22
CA ARG A 50 2.56 -16.24 -3.65
C ARG A 50 1.84 -15.12 -2.92
N ILE A 51 0.74 -14.64 -3.49
CA ILE A 51 -0.03 -13.52 -2.96
C ILE A 51 -1.47 -13.99 -2.72
N MET A 52 -2.08 -13.52 -1.63
CA MET A 52 -3.49 -13.79 -1.32
C MET A 52 -4.18 -12.48 -0.93
N ILE A 53 -5.28 -12.17 -1.64
CA ILE A 53 -6.10 -10.97 -1.42
C ILE A 53 -7.59 -11.34 -1.43
N PRO A 54 -8.50 -10.49 -0.92
CA PRO A 54 -9.94 -10.68 -1.11
C PRO A 54 -10.34 -10.53 -2.59
N LYS A 55 -11.31 -11.32 -3.03
CA LYS A 55 -11.97 -11.16 -4.33
C LYS A 55 -13.07 -10.10 -4.23
N TYR A 56 -12.69 -8.84 -4.28
CA TYR A 56 -13.69 -7.77 -4.29
C TYR A 56 -14.49 -7.72 -5.60
N LEU A 57 -15.79 -7.44 -5.51
CA LEU A 57 -16.60 -7.19 -6.72
C LEU A 57 -16.21 -5.90 -7.44
N CYS A 58 -15.57 -4.96 -6.77
CA CYS A 58 -15.04 -3.75 -7.41
C CYS A 58 -13.73 -3.96 -8.19
N ILE A 59 -13.13 -5.13 -8.17
CA ILE A 59 -12.07 -5.51 -9.13
C ILE A 59 -12.66 -5.45 -10.53
N LYS A 60 -11.95 -4.83 -11.47
CA LYS A 60 -12.42 -4.68 -12.86
C LYS A 60 -12.83 -6.03 -13.46
N GLN A 61 -13.91 -6.02 -14.24
CA GLN A 61 -14.47 -7.24 -14.84
C GLN A 61 -13.42 -8.01 -15.65
N GLU A 62 -12.58 -7.30 -16.42
CA GLU A 62 -11.49 -7.89 -17.22
C GLU A 62 -10.53 -8.78 -16.42
N TRP A 63 -10.34 -8.48 -15.14
CA TRP A 63 -9.52 -9.30 -14.23
C TRP A 63 -10.34 -10.44 -13.63
N ARG A 64 -11.59 -10.16 -13.23
CA ARG A 64 -12.46 -11.18 -12.62
C ARG A 64 -12.74 -12.34 -13.58
N ASP A 65 -12.87 -12.04 -14.89
CA ASP A 65 -13.10 -13.04 -15.93
C ASP A 65 -11.90 -13.96 -16.19
N LYS A 66 -10.70 -13.55 -15.76
CA LYS A 66 -9.47 -14.36 -15.88
C LYS A 66 -9.23 -15.28 -14.69
N LEU A 67 -9.97 -15.10 -13.60
CA LEU A 67 -9.79 -15.91 -12.40
C LEU A 67 -10.27 -17.34 -12.62
N THR A 68 -9.44 -18.29 -12.23
CA THR A 68 -9.78 -19.70 -12.30
C THR A 68 -10.18 -20.21 -10.91
N TYR A 69 -11.33 -20.86 -10.82
CA TYR A 69 -11.77 -21.50 -9.60
C TYR A 69 -10.84 -22.66 -9.22
N VAL A 70 -10.45 -22.72 -7.94
CA VAL A 70 -9.59 -23.78 -7.39
C VAL A 70 -10.41 -24.75 -6.56
N ASP A 71 -11.03 -24.25 -5.48
CA ASP A 71 -11.80 -25.05 -4.53
C ASP A 71 -12.64 -24.14 -3.63
N HIS A 72 -13.39 -24.75 -2.71
CA HIS A 72 -14.10 -24.04 -1.65
C HIS A 72 -14.18 -24.90 -0.39
N PHE A 73 -14.46 -24.26 0.72
CA PHE A 73 -14.79 -24.89 1.98
C PHE A 73 -15.79 -24.04 2.77
N TYR A 74 -16.30 -24.60 3.83
CA TYR A 74 -17.14 -23.87 4.78
C TYR A 74 -16.41 -23.75 6.11
N MET A 75 -16.41 -22.54 6.65
CA MET A 75 -15.75 -22.20 7.90
C MET A 75 -16.81 -21.73 8.91
N ASP A 76 -16.73 -22.25 10.16
CA ASP A 76 -17.52 -21.65 11.24
C ASP A 76 -16.98 -20.23 11.53
N TYR A 77 -17.85 -19.27 11.36
CA TYR A 77 -17.54 -17.88 11.65
C TYR A 77 -18.79 -17.18 12.24
N LEU A 78 -18.65 -16.68 13.47
CA LEU A 78 -19.73 -16.10 14.25
C LEU A 78 -20.91 -17.06 14.52
N GLY A 79 -20.62 -18.35 14.68
CA GLY A 79 -21.62 -19.38 14.90
C GLY A 79 -22.43 -19.78 13.67
N GLU A 80 -22.01 -19.34 12.49
CA GLU A 80 -22.62 -19.70 11.21
C GLU A 80 -21.60 -20.33 10.27
N SER A 81 -22.04 -21.28 9.46
CA SER A 81 -21.22 -21.89 8.42
C SER A 81 -21.11 -20.94 7.23
N ARG A 82 -19.95 -20.33 7.06
CA ARG A 82 -19.69 -19.35 5.99
C ARG A 82 -18.90 -19.98 4.86
N TYR A 83 -19.34 -19.72 3.65
CA TYR A 83 -18.65 -20.12 2.41
C TYR A 83 -17.32 -19.37 2.27
N VAL A 84 -16.28 -20.09 1.84
CA VAL A 84 -14.98 -19.55 1.45
C VAL A 84 -14.59 -20.16 0.11
N GLY A 85 -14.72 -19.40 -0.97
CA GLY A 85 -14.26 -19.79 -2.29
C GLY A 85 -12.79 -19.36 -2.48
N ILE A 86 -12.08 -20.14 -3.28
CA ILE A 86 -10.69 -19.87 -3.64
C ILE A 86 -10.57 -19.82 -5.15
N LEU A 87 -10.15 -18.68 -5.67
CA LEU A 87 -9.80 -18.53 -7.08
C LEU A 87 -8.31 -18.21 -7.21
N THR A 88 -7.77 -18.41 -8.41
CA THR A 88 -6.35 -18.14 -8.69
C THR A 88 -6.16 -17.49 -10.04
N TYR A 89 -5.06 -16.75 -10.15
CA TYR A 89 -4.52 -16.25 -11.40
C TYR A 89 -3.00 -16.17 -11.31
N VAL A 90 -2.31 -16.47 -12.40
CA VAL A 90 -0.85 -16.34 -12.48
C VAL A 90 -0.50 -15.13 -13.34
N LEU A 91 0.19 -14.17 -12.74
CA LEU A 91 0.67 -12.96 -13.42
C LEU A 91 2.18 -12.80 -13.19
N ASP A 92 2.94 -12.59 -14.25
CA ASP A 92 4.41 -12.44 -14.23
C ASP A 92 5.14 -13.58 -13.50
N GLY A 93 4.49 -14.77 -13.52
CA GLY A 93 4.98 -15.98 -12.85
C GLY A 93 4.84 -15.96 -11.33
N ILE A 94 4.00 -15.08 -10.80
CA ILE A 94 3.55 -15.06 -9.40
C ILE A 94 2.12 -15.59 -9.35
N THR A 95 1.86 -16.53 -8.44
CA THR A 95 0.52 -17.06 -8.21
C THR A 95 -0.24 -16.18 -7.22
N TYR A 96 -1.37 -15.66 -7.66
CA TYR A 96 -2.33 -14.93 -6.84
C TYR A 96 -3.50 -15.83 -6.46
N TYR A 97 -3.86 -15.82 -5.19
CA TYR A 97 -5.09 -16.42 -4.68
C TYR A 97 -6.08 -15.32 -4.29
N PHE A 98 -7.34 -15.58 -4.55
CA PHE A 98 -8.45 -14.67 -4.24
C PHE A 98 -9.42 -15.40 -3.34
N ILE A 99 -9.62 -14.87 -2.12
CA ILE A 99 -10.63 -15.38 -1.19
C ILE A 99 -11.98 -14.78 -1.57
N ASP A 100 -12.91 -15.65 -1.94
CA ASP A 100 -14.24 -15.28 -2.39
C ASP A 100 -15.29 -15.49 -1.31
N ASN A 101 -15.99 -14.43 -0.99
CA ASN A 101 -17.26 -14.41 -0.30
C ASN A 101 -17.99 -13.12 -0.64
N GLU A 102 -18.99 -13.19 -1.51
CA GLU A 102 -19.70 -11.99 -1.98
C GLU A 102 -20.43 -11.25 -0.86
N SER A 103 -20.80 -11.90 0.25
CA SER A 103 -21.39 -11.21 1.39
C SER A 103 -20.41 -10.24 2.06
N TYR A 104 -19.11 -10.51 2.00
CA TYR A 104 -18.08 -9.67 2.62
C TYR A 104 -17.36 -8.74 1.63
N PHE A 105 -17.28 -9.13 0.33
CA PHE A 105 -16.44 -8.40 -0.62
C PHE A 105 -17.21 -7.74 -1.77
N ASN A 106 -18.52 -7.47 -1.57
CA ASN A 106 -19.42 -6.89 -2.59
C ASN A 106 -19.43 -5.35 -2.61
N GLY A 107 -18.69 -4.68 -1.74
CA GLY A 107 -18.67 -3.22 -1.66
C GLY A 107 -18.12 -2.56 -2.94
N PRO A 108 -18.50 -1.29 -3.20
CA PRO A 108 -18.03 -0.52 -4.36
C PRO A 108 -16.54 -0.14 -4.28
N LYS A 109 -15.92 -0.33 -3.13
CA LYS A 109 -14.51 -0.09 -2.84
C LYS A 109 -14.03 -1.00 -1.70
N PRO A 110 -12.71 -1.23 -1.56
CA PRO A 110 -12.16 -2.13 -0.53
C PRO A 110 -12.45 -1.71 0.90
N TYR A 111 -12.51 -0.41 1.16
CA TYR A 111 -12.70 0.19 2.48
C TYR A 111 -13.87 1.17 2.47
N GLY A 112 -14.46 1.43 3.64
CA GLY A 112 -15.42 2.52 3.75
C GLY A 112 -16.57 2.37 4.72
N ASP A 113 -16.78 1.19 5.29
CA ASP A 113 -17.70 0.97 6.39
C ASP A 113 -16.93 0.51 7.62
N TRP A 114 -16.86 1.37 8.63
CA TRP A 114 -16.05 1.16 9.83
C TRP A 114 -16.27 -0.21 10.49
N LEU A 115 -17.49 -0.54 10.87
CA LEU A 115 -17.79 -1.80 11.56
C LEU A 115 -17.73 -2.99 10.59
N TYR A 116 -18.21 -2.80 9.39
CA TYR A 116 -18.17 -3.83 8.35
C TYR A 116 -16.75 -4.16 7.91
N ASP A 117 -15.86 -3.16 7.86
CA ASP A 117 -14.44 -3.39 7.55
C ASP A 117 -13.77 -4.27 8.62
N LEU A 118 -14.12 -4.10 9.91
CA LEU A 118 -13.63 -4.98 10.97
C LEU A 118 -14.07 -6.44 10.75
N GLU A 119 -15.36 -6.67 10.52
CA GLU A 119 -15.89 -8.01 10.30
C GLU A 119 -15.30 -8.65 9.05
N LYS A 120 -15.27 -7.92 7.95
CA LYS A 120 -14.73 -8.32 6.66
C LYS A 120 -13.26 -8.79 6.75
N PHE A 121 -12.40 -7.99 7.39
CA PHE A 121 -10.98 -8.34 7.49
C PHE A 121 -10.70 -9.37 8.59
N SER A 122 -11.53 -9.45 9.63
CA SER A 122 -11.49 -10.55 10.60
C SER A 122 -11.83 -11.89 9.91
N PHE A 123 -12.87 -11.91 9.09
CA PHE A 123 -13.23 -13.05 8.25
C PHE A 123 -12.09 -13.39 7.29
N PHE A 124 -11.56 -12.41 6.55
CA PHE A 124 -10.47 -12.60 5.60
C PHE A 124 -9.23 -13.23 6.23
N CYS A 125 -8.78 -12.74 7.38
CA CYS A 125 -7.62 -13.28 8.10
C CYS A 125 -7.78 -14.74 8.48
N ASN A 126 -8.98 -15.13 8.95
CA ASN A 126 -9.29 -16.51 9.30
C ASN A 126 -9.38 -17.39 8.05
N ALA A 127 -10.09 -16.93 7.02
CA ALA A 127 -10.25 -17.62 5.74
C ALA A 127 -8.90 -17.84 5.04
N ALA A 128 -8.01 -16.85 5.05
CA ALA A 128 -6.68 -16.92 4.44
C ALA A 128 -5.83 -18.05 5.04
N LEU A 129 -5.82 -18.19 6.37
CA LEU A 129 -5.11 -19.29 7.03
C LEU A 129 -5.79 -20.64 6.78
N SER A 130 -7.11 -20.69 6.87
CA SER A 130 -7.88 -21.92 6.65
C SER A 130 -7.78 -22.44 5.20
N ALA A 131 -7.56 -21.57 4.23
CA ALA A 131 -7.39 -21.93 2.83
C ALA A 131 -6.06 -22.66 2.54
N LEU A 132 -5.01 -22.47 3.35
CA LEU A 132 -3.68 -22.98 3.08
C LEU A 132 -3.61 -24.51 2.93
N PRO A 133 -4.22 -25.31 3.83
CA PRO A 133 -4.30 -26.77 3.65
C PRO A 133 -5.08 -27.16 2.39
N VAL A 134 -6.15 -26.42 2.05
CA VAL A 134 -7.02 -26.72 0.90
C VAL A 134 -6.26 -26.55 -0.41
N ILE A 135 -5.46 -25.49 -0.53
CA ILE A 135 -4.62 -25.25 -1.73
C ILE A 135 -3.29 -26.01 -1.72
N GLY A 136 -3.02 -26.80 -0.67
CA GLY A 136 -1.79 -27.56 -0.54
C GLY A 136 -0.52 -26.69 -0.47
N PHE A 137 -0.64 -25.44 -0.03
CA PHE A 137 0.48 -24.53 0.09
C PHE A 137 0.82 -24.25 1.55
N GLN A 138 1.92 -24.82 2.03
CA GLN A 138 2.43 -24.62 3.39
C GLN A 138 3.61 -23.63 3.33
N PRO A 139 3.36 -22.33 3.61
CA PRO A 139 4.44 -21.33 3.59
C PRO A 139 5.33 -21.47 4.84
N ASP A 140 6.62 -21.20 4.65
CA ASP A 140 7.56 -21.00 5.77
C ASP A 140 7.28 -19.66 6.47
N VAL A 141 6.85 -18.66 5.68
CA VAL A 141 6.57 -17.29 6.15
C VAL A 141 5.24 -16.80 5.58
N VAL A 142 4.38 -16.28 6.46
CA VAL A 142 3.22 -15.47 6.07
C VAL A 142 3.59 -14.00 6.31
N HIS A 143 3.57 -13.23 5.23
CA HIS A 143 3.89 -11.81 5.25
C HIS A 143 2.60 -10.99 5.20
N CYS A 144 2.27 -10.34 6.30
CA CYS A 144 1.06 -9.57 6.54
C CYS A 144 1.32 -8.08 6.30
N HIS A 145 0.29 -7.33 5.89
CA HIS A 145 0.40 -5.92 5.53
C HIS A 145 -0.68 -5.09 6.22
N ASP A 146 -0.28 -4.16 7.09
CA ASP A 146 -1.11 -3.25 7.87
C ASP A 146 -2.17 -3.95 8.76
N TRP A 147 -3.09 -3.19 9.32
CA TRP A 147 -4.09 -3.66 10.27
C TRP A 147 -5.07 -4.68 9.67
N GLN A 148 -5.35 -4.58 8.38
CA GLN A 148 -6.28 -5.47 7.68
C GLN A 148 -5.88 -6.94 7.76
N THR A 149 -4.59 -7.20 7.91
CA THR A 149 -4.04 -8.55 8.09
C THR A 149 -3.40 -8.75 9.47
N GLY A 150 -3.56 -7.77 10.36
CA GLY A 150 -2.99 -7.79 11.72
C GLY A 150 -3.47 -8.95 12.59
N LEU A 151 -4.64 -9.53 12.30
CA LEU A 151 -5.16 -10.71 13.01
C LEU A 151 -4.48 -12.02 12.59
N ILE A 152 -3.79 -12.10 11.47
CA ILE A 152 -3.12 -13.33 11.03
C ILE A 152 -2.06 -13.79 12.05
N PRO A 153 -1.10 -12.96 12.50
CA PRO A 153 -0.15 -13.35 13.53
C PRO A 153 -0.83 -13.76 14.85
N VAL A 154 -1.95 -13.11 15.20
CA VAL A 154 -2.74 -13.44 16.40
C VAL A 154 -3.39 -14.82 16.25
N TYR A 155 -4.11 -15.07 15.16
CA TYR A 155 -4.77 -16.34 14.89
C TYR A 155 -3.78 -17.51 14.76
N LEU A 156 -2.60 -17.28 14.17
CA LEU A 156 -1.55 -18.30 14.15
C LEU A 156 -1.18 -18.76 15.57
N LYS A 157 -1.11 -17.85 16.53
CA LYS A 157 -0.78 -18.17 17.94
C LYS A 157 -1.99 -18.73 18.70
N ASP A 158 -3.20 -18.23 18.42
CA ASP A 158 -4.44 -18.60 19.12
C ASP A 158 -4.90 -20.01 18.76
N ARG A 159 -5.14 -20.27 17.47
CA ARG A 159 -5.91 -21.44 17.03
C ARG A 159 -5.23 -22.32 15.98
N PHE A 160 -4.26 -21.83 15.23
CA PHE A 160 -3.66 -22.60 14.14
C PHE A 160 -2.36 -23.31 14.53
N ARG A 161 -1.54 -22.75 15.41
CA ARG A 161 -0.20 -23.27 15.74
C ARG A 161 -0.20 -24.66 16.40
N GLY A 162 -1.32 -25.11 16.97
CA GLY A 162 -1.46 -26.45 17.53
C GLY A 162 -1.43 -27.57 16.48
N GLY A 163 -1.76 -27.27 15.22
CA GLY A 163 -1.73 -28.21 14.11
C GLY A 163 -0.34 -28.38 13.52
N GLU A 164 0.00 -29.58 13.06
CA GLU A 164 1.30 -29.88 12.46
C GLU A 164 1.60 -28.98 11.25
N PHE A 165 0.60 -28.71 10.43
CA PHE A 165 0.70 -27.87 9.24
C PHE A 165 1.20 -26.46 9.55
N PHE A 166 0.82 -25.85 10.68
CA PHE A 166 1.12 -24.45 11.02
C PHE A 166 2.26 -24.29 12.03
N ARG A 167 2.76 -25.39 12.62
CA ARG A 167 3.68 -25.37 13.76
C ARG A 167 4.94 -24.53 13.54
N ASN A 168 5.53 -24.64 12.36
CA ASN A 168 6.81 -23.98 12.03
C ASN A 168 6.64 -22.68 11.24
N MET A 169 5.39 -22.32 10.90
CA MET A 169 5.11 -21.14 10.12
C MET A 169 5.45 -19.87 10.91
N LYS A 170 6.20 -18.96 10.29
CA LYS A 170 6.57 -17.65 10.82
C LYS A 170 5.71 -16.57 10.25
N SER A 171 5.56 -15.47 10.98
CA SER A 171 4.83 -14.30 10.52
C SER A 171 5.70 -13.05 10.49
N VAL A 172 5.59 -12.30 9.42
CA VAL A 172 6.15 -10.94 9.28
C VAL A 172 4.99 -9.98 9.10
N ILE A 173 5.04 -8.82 9.73
CA ILE A 173 4.07 -7.75 9.47
C ILE A 173 4.80 -6.52 8.97
N THR A 174 4.35 -5.96 7.84
CA THR A 174 4.81 -4.67 7.32
C THR A 174 3.84 -3.57 7.69
N ILE A 175 4.35 -2.51 8.31
CA ILE A 175 3.62 -1.28 8.60
C ILE A 175 3.88 -0.32 7.44
N HIS A 176 2.84 -0.09 6.61
CA HIS A 176 2.91 0.90 5.54
C HIS A 176 2.56 2.30 6.03
N ASN A 177 1.62 2.40 6.98
CA ASN A 177 1.29 3.66 7.63
C ASN A 177 0.69 3.40 9.02
N LEU A 178 1.44 3.73 10.06
CA LEU A 178 1.07 3.50 11.47
C LEU A 178 -0.18 4.30 11.91
N LYS A 179 -0.57 5.34 11.17
CA LYS A 179 -1.80 6.11 11.43
C LYS A 179 -3.07 5.25 11.32
N PHE A 180 -3.07 4.21 10.50
CA PHE A 180 -4.21 3.33 10.30
C PHE A 180 -4.03 2.04 11.09
N GLN A 181 -4.77 1.90 12.19
CA GLN A 181 -4.52 0.86 13.20
C GLN A 181 -5.63 -0.18 13.34
N GLY A 182 -6.84 0.11 12.83
CA GLY A 182 -7.97 -0.79 13.03
C GLY A 182 -8.36 -0.89 14.51
N VAL A 183 -8.97 0.19 15.04
CA VAL A 183 -9.32 0.34 16.45
C VAL A 183 -10.84 0.30 16.63
N TRP A 184 -11.31 -0.55 17.52
CA TRP A 184 -12.72 -0.66 17.94
C TRP A 184 -12.78 -1.05 19.42
N ASP A 185 -13.97 -0.88 20.03
CA ASP A 185 -14.18 -1.34 21.40
C ASP A 185 -13.89 -2.86 21.54
N VAL A 186 -13.35 -3.25 22.68
CA VAL A 186 -12.91 -4.62 22.95
C VAL A 186 -14.03 -5.64 22.72
N LYS A 187 -15.26 -5.35 23.19
CA LYS A 187 -16.38 -6.29 23.07
C LYS A 187 -16.77 -6.56 21.62
N THR A 188 -16.73 -5.52 20.80
CA THR A 188 -17.01 -5.66 19.36
C THR A 188 -15.95 -6.51 18.68
N ILE A 189 -14.66 -6.27 18.96
CA ILE A 189 -13.61 -7.12 18.40
C ILE A 189 -13.75 -8.56 18.91
N GLN A 190 -13.98 -8.78 20.19
CA GLN A 190 -14.19 -10.13 20.75
C GLN A 190 -15.31 -10.87 20.03
N ARG A 191 -16.46 -10.20 19.88
CA ARG A 191 -17.63 -10.78 19.20
C ARG A 191 -17.30 -11.16 17.74
N LEU A 192 -16.56 -10.33 17.00
CA LEU A 192 -16.27 -10.54 15.57
C LEU A 192 -15.06 -11.45 15.32
N THR A 193 -14.18 -11.60 16.29
CA THR A 193 -12.96 -12.43 16.13
C THR A 193 -12.99 -13.74 16.87
N GLY A 194 -13.85 -13.86 17.90
CA GLY A 194 -13.88 -15.00 18.81
C GLY A 194 -12.66 -15.09 19.75
N LEU A 195 -11.84 -14.04 19.84
CA LEU A 195 -10.69 -14.00 20.75
C LEU A 195 -11.13 -13.83 22.19
N SER A 196 -10.50 -14.58 23.11
CA SER A 196 -10.78 -14.49 24.55
C SER A 196 -10.21 -13.22 25.19
N ASP A 197 -10.64 -12.92 26.43
CA ASP A 197 -10.14 -11.79 27.22
C ASP A 197 -8.60 -11.77 27.34
N TYR A 198 -7.96 -12.94 27.26
CA TYR A 198 -6.51 -13.09 27.29
C TYR A 198 -5.79 -12.21 26.27
N TYR A 199 -6.40 -12.01 25.10
CA TYR A 199 -5.81 -11.21 23.99
C TYR A 199 -5.99 -9.71 24.19
N PHE A 200 -6.83 -9.25 25.11
CA PHE A 200 -7.16 -7.84 25.33
C PHE A 200 -6.50 -7.27 26.60
N ALA A 201 -5.29 -7.76 26.92
CA ALA A 201 -4.43 -7.15 27.93
C ALA A 201 -3.58 -6.01 27.34
N PRO A 202 -3.09 -5.07 28.18
CA PRO A 202 -2.28 -3.91 27.72
C PRO A 202 -0.98 -4.28 26.97
N ASP A 203 -0.45 -5.47 27.23
CA ASP A 203 0.72 -6.04 26.52
C ASP A 203 0.36 -6.77 25.22
N LYS A 204 -0.93 -6.77 24.81
CA LYS A 204 -1.44 -7.46 23.62
C LYS A 204 -2.24 -6.53 22.70
N LEU A 205 -3.53 -6.80 22.46
CA LEU A 205 -4.36 -6.01 21.55
C LEU A 205 -4.94 -4.75 22.19
N GLU A 206 -5.08 -4.69 23.52
CA GLU A 206 -5.64 -3.50 24.17
C GLU A 206 -4.73 -2.27 23.96
N ALA A 207 -5.31 -1.15 23.57
CA ALA A 207 -4.69 0.15 23.49
C ALA A 207 -5.71 1.23 23.89
N TYR A 208 -5.42 1.99 24.97
CA TYR A 208 -6.28 3.10 25.42
C TYR A 208 -7.73 2.70 25.71
N LYS A 209 -7.94 1.51 26.27
CA LYS A 209 -9.23 0.86 26.58
C LYS A 209 -9.97 0.25 25.38
N ASP A 210 -9.47 0.45 24.17
CA ASP A 210 -9.99 -0.17 22.95
C ASP A 210 -9.10 -1.33 22.51
N GLY A 211 -9.58 -2.13 21.57
CA GLY A 211 -8.77 -3.13 20.90
C GLY A 211 -8.18 -2.57 19.60
N ASN A 212 -6.94 -2.93 19.32
CA ASN A 212 -6.17 -2.43 18.19
C ASN A 212 -5.57 -3.59 17.40
N LEU A 213 -6.03 -3.76 16.15
CA LEU A 213 -5.66 -4.93 15.34
C LEU A 213 -4.22 -4.86 14.84
N LEU A 214 -3.73 -3.66 14.48
CA LEU A 214 -2.33 -3.48 14.09
C LEU A 214 -1.40 -3.76 15.27
N LYS A 215 -1.76 -3.26 16.47
CA LYS A 215 -1.02 -3.59 17.70
C LYS A 215 -0.96 -5.10 17.91
N GLY A 216 -2.07 -5.81 17.75
CA GLY A 216 -2.09 -7.27 17.82
C GLY A 216 -1.12 -7.90 16.82
N GLY A 217 -1.16 -7.48 15.57
CA GLY A 217 -0.23 -7.93 14.54
C GLY A 217 1.23 -7.70 14.92
N ILE A 218 1.56 -6.49 15.41
CA ILE A 218 2.92 -6.12 15.85
C ILE A 218 3.36 -6.96 17.04
N VAL A 219 2.52 -7.18 18.05
CA VAL A 219 2.85 -7.95 19.24
C VAL A 219 3.12 -9.41 18.92
N PHE A 220 2.30 -10.01 18.06
CA PHE A 220 2.33 -11.46 17.82
C PHE A 220 3.17 -11.88 16.61
N ALA A 221 3.58 -10.96 15.72
CA ALA A 221 4.47 -11.28 14.60
C ALA A 221 5.87 -11.68 15.06
N ASP A 222 6.52 -12.58 14.32
CA ASP A 222 7.91 -12.97 14.59
C ASP A 222 8.90 -11.86 14.18
N ALA A 223 8.59 -11.08 13.11
CA ALA A 223 9.35 -9.91 12.67
C ALA A 223 8.43 -8.78 12.20
N ILE A 224 8.93 -7.56 12.28
CA ILE A 224 8.22 -6.34 11.91
C ILE A 224 9.06 -5.58 10.90
N THR A 225 8.45 -5.15 9.80
CA THR A 225 9.10 -4.24 8.86
C THR A 225 8.27 -2.98 8.68
N THR A 226 8.93 -1.92 8.26
CA THR A 226 8.28 -0.70 7.78
C THR A 226 9.02 -0.19 6.54
N VAL A 227 8.49 0.84 5.93
CA VAL A 227 8.77 1.17 4.53
C VAL A 227 9.87 2.22 4.32
N SER A 228 10.64 2.55 5.35
CA SER A 228 11.93 3.25 5.25
C SER A 228 12.72 3.16 6.56
N ASP A 229 14.04 3.33 6.50
CA ASP A 229 14.91 3.31 7.68
C ASP A 229 14.60 4.49 8.61
N THR A 230 14.41 5.68 8.05
CA THR A 230 14.06 6.88 8.84
C THR A 230 12.70 6.69 9.51
N TYR A 231 11.69 6.17 8.80
CA TYR A 231 10.38 5.93 9.39
C TYR A 231 10.42 4.89 10.50
N ALA A 232 11.28 3.88 10.41
CA ALA A 232 11.49 2.92 11.51
C ALA A 232 12.02 3.60 12.79
N GLU A 233 12.76 4.70 12.69
CA GLU A 233 13.19 5.51 13.81
C GLU A 233 12.11 6.51 14.26
N GLU A 234 11.44 7.17 13.30
CA GLU A 234 10.38 8.14 13.58
C GLU A 234 9.22 7.52 14.37
N ILE A 235 8.72 6.34 14.00
CA ILE A 235 7.60 5.68 14.72
C ILE A 235 7.92 5.25 16.15
N LYS A 236 9.17 5.32 16.59
CA LYS A 236 9.58 5.15 17.99
C LYS A 236 9.46 6.44 18.80
N MET A 237 9.18 7.57 18.15
CA MET A 237 9.01 8.89 18.79
C MET A 237 7.52 9.19 19.01
N PRO A 238 7.14 9.89 20.10
CA PRO A 238 5.74 10.18 20.39
C PRO A 238 4.97 10.87 19.27
N PHE A 239 5.63 11.78 18.54
CA PHE A 239 4.97 12.56 17.46
C PHE A 239 4.55 11.69 16.26
N TYR A 240 5.36 10.70 15.87
CA TYR A 240 5.10 9.84 14.71
C TYR A 240 4.55 8.47 15.10
N GLY A 241 4.59 8.11 16.38
CA GLY A 241 4.25 6.78 16.88
C GLY A 241 2.74 6.52 17.00
N GLU A 242 1.90 7.54 16.76
CA GLU A 242 0.42 7.42 16.79
C GLU A 242 -0.11 6.67 18.02
N GLY A 243 0.54 6.91 19.18
CA GLY A 243 0.24 6.24 20.45
C GLY A 243 0.84 4.85 20.61
N LEU A 244 1.56 4.32 19.64
CA LEU A 244 2.25 3.03 19.71
C LEU A 244 3.78 3.15 19.81
N ASP A 245 4.33 4.35 20.01
CA ASP A 245 5.77 4.60 20.10
C ASP A 245 6.47 3.76 21.18
N GLY A 246 5.80 3.55 22.33
CA GLY A 246 6.29 2.67 23.40
C GLY A 246 6.42 1.21 22.95
N LEU A 247 5.45 0.71 22.17
CA LEU A 247 5.49 -0.62 21.58
C LEU A 247 6.61 -0.72 20.53
N MET A 248 6.77 0.30 19.67
CA MET A 248 7.83 0.32 18.67
C MET A 248 9.21 0.30 19.30
N ARG A 249 9.43 1.02 20.39
CA ARG A 249 10.67 0.93 21.17
C ARG A 249 10.88 -0.46 21.78
N ALA A 250 9.84 -1.04 22.37
CA ALA A 250 9.90 -2.38 22.96
C ALA A 250 10.20 -3.48 21.92
N ARG A 251 9.74 -3.30 20.68
CA ARG A 251 9.95 -4.23 19.56
C ARG A 251 11.09 -3.81 18.62
N SER A 252 11.95 -2.86 19.01
CA SER A 252 13.02 -2.30 18.17
C SER A 252 13.96 -3.36 17.60
N ASN A 253 14.28 -4.41 18.38
CA ASN A 253 15.13 -5.52 17.91
C ASN A 253 14.52 -6.35 16.77
N SER A 254 13.20 -6.35 16.66
CA SER A 254 12.45 -7.07 15.61
C SER A 254 11.97 -6.14 14.48
N LEU A 255 12.15 -4.83 14.62
CA LEU A 255 11.74 -3.82 13.64
C LEU A 255 12.89 -3.53 12.68
N ARG A 256 12.58 -3.49 11.38
CA ARG A 256 13.50 -3.09 10.31
C ARG A 256 12.81 -2.14 9.35
N GLY A 257 13.49 -1.04 9.00
CA GLY A 257 13.12 -0.20 7.87
C GLY A 257 13.63 -0.81 6.57
N ILE A 258 12.83 -0.78 5.52
CA ILE A 258 13.21 -1.22 4.17
C ILE A 258 12.54 -0.27 3.19
N VAL A 259 13.30 0.58 2.54
CA VAL A 259 12.77 1.55 1.56
C VAL A 259 12.10 0.80 0.41
N ASN A 260 10.86 1.20 0.09
CA ASN A 260 10.17 0.64 -1.06
C ASN A 260 10.86 1.04 -2.37
N GLY A 261 10.80 0.15 -3.36
CA GLY A 261 11.10 0.45 -4.75
C GLY A 261 9.85 0.77 -5.56
N ILE A 262 10.05 0.96 -6.85
CA ILE A 262 8.98 1.06 -7.85
C ILE A 262 9.18 0.00 -8.93
N ASP A 263 8.11 -0.39 -9.62
CA ASP A 263 8.19 -1.30 -10.76
C ASP A 263 8.81 -0.58 -11.97
N TYR A 264 10.03 -0.97 -12.35
CA TYR A 264 10.76 -0.36 -13.48
C TYR A 264 10.25 -0.81 -14.85
N GLN A 265 9.34 -1.76 -14.92
CA GLN A 265 8.67 -2.11 -16.19
C GLN A 265 7.48 -1.18 -16.41
N GLU A 266 6.71 -0.92 -15.35
CA GLU A 266 5.57 -0.01 -15.36
C GLU A 266 6.03 1.46 -15.47
N PHE A 267 6.93 1.89 -14.57
CA PHE A 267 7.45 3.26 -14.55
C PHE A 267 8.74 3.37 -15.35
N ASN A 268 8.63 3.33 -16.67
CA ASN A 268 9.77 3.42 -17.59
C ASN A 268 9.52 4.42 -18.71
N PRO A 269 10.11 5.64 -18.65
CA PRO A 269 9.89 6.66 -19.67
C PRO A 269 10.31 6.23 -21.09
N ALA A 270 11.15 5.20 -21.24
CA ALA A 270 11.55 4.71 -22.56
C ALA A 270 10.49 3.85 -23.23
N THR A 271 9.57 3.24 -22.48
CA THR A 271 8.58 2.27 -23.00
C THR A 271 7.15 2.57 -22.56
N ASP A 272 6.93 3.58 -21.73
CA ASP A 272 5.63 3.94 -21.18
C ASP A 272 4.65 4.36 -22.30
N PRO A 273 3.55 3.63 -22.50
CA PRO A 273 2.57 3.96 -23.54
C PRO A 273 1.66 5.14 -23.15
N LEU A 274 1.67 5.59 -21.92
CA LEU A 274 0.78 6.63 -21.39
C LEU A 274 1.31 8.06 -21.61
N ILE A 275 2.59 8.21 -21.94
CA ILE A 275 3.21 9.50 -22.17
C ILE A 275 3.23 9.89 -23.64
N ALA A 276 3.24 11.18 -23.94
CA ALA A 276 3.18 11.69 -25.32
C ALA A 276 4.43 11.35 -26.13
N GLN A 277 5.59 11.34 -25.49
CA GLN A 277 6.88 11.06 -26.13
C GLN A 277 7.75 10.24 -25.18
N ASN A 278 8.17 9.06 -25.62
CA ASN A 278 9.14 8.25 -24.86
C ASN A 278 10.53 8.87 -24.91
N TYR A 279 11.32 8.65 -23.83
CA TYR A 279 12.69 9.13 -23.70
C TYR A 279 13.50 8.26 -22.72
N ASP A 280 14.81 8.37 -22.85
CA ASP A 280 15.78 7.76 -21.96
C ASP A 280 16.76 8.80 -21.38
N ALA A 281 17.76 8.36 -20.62
CA ALA A 281 18.77 9.23 -20.03
C ALA A 281 19.62 10.02 -21.06
N ARG A 282 19.64 9.62 -22.34
CA ARG A 282 20.38 10.30 -23.40
C ARG A 282 19.53 11.35 -24.11
N THR A 283 18.23 11.12 -24.19
CA THR A 283 17.30 11.92 -24.99
C THR A 283 16.42 12.84 -24.15
N PHE A 284 16.34 12.67 -22.82
CA PHE A 284 15.39 13.34 -21.93
C PHE A 284 15.35 14.87 -22.09
N ARG A 285 16.51 15.53 -22.30
CA ARG A 285 16.56 17.00 -22.43
C ARG A 285 15.72 17.55 -23.59
N LYS A 286 15.60 16.79 -24.68
CA LYS A 286 14.81 17.17 -25.86
C LYS A 286 13.39 16.63 -25.81
N GLU A 287 13.26 15.39 -25.37
CA GLU A 287 11.99 14.67 -25.49
C GLU A 287 11.03 15.00 -24.32
N LYS A 288 11.56 15.30 -23.13
CA LYS A 288 10.74 15.70 -21.97
C LYS A 288 9.98 17.01 -22.23
N ILE A 289 10.57 17.95 -23.00
CA ILE A 289 9.89 19.17 -23.42
C ILE A 289 8.63 18.89 -24.26
N LYS A 290 8.64 17.84 -25.07
CA LYS A 290 7.46 17.45 -25.86
C LYS A 290 6.32 16.97 -24.97
N ASN A 291 6.64 16.21 -23.89
CA ASN A 291 5.66 15.82 -22.89
C ASN A 291 5.09 17.05 -22.16
N LYS A 292 5.93 18.03 -21.82
CA LYS A 292 5.47 19.28 -21.20
C LYS A 292 4.49 20.02 -22.09
N ARG A 293 4.81 20.23 -23.35
CA ARG A 293 3.90 20.87 -24.33
C ARG A 293 2.58 20.11 -24.50
N ALA A 294 2.65 18.78 -24.57
CA ALA A 294 1.46 17.94 -24.68
C ALA A 294 0.55 18.11 -23.45
N LEU A 295 1.14 18.11 -22.24
CA LEU A 295 0.37 18.30 -21.02
C LEU A 295 -0.19 19.73 -20.88
N GLN A 296 0.59 20.77 -21.27
CA GLN A 296 0.10 22.15 -21.31
C GLN A 296 -1.13 22.27 -22.22
N ALA A 297 -1.07 21.66 -23.42
CA ALA A 297 -2.19 21.67 -24.37
C ALA A 297 -3.41 20.91 -23.83
N GLU A 298 -3.19 19.73 -23.27
CA GLU A 298 -4.27 18.88 -22.73
C GLU A 298 -5.01 19.55 -21.57
N LEU A 299 -4.28 20.26 -20.72
CA LEU A 299 -4.82 20.89 -19.50
C LEU A 299 -5.19 22.37 -19.67
N GLY A 300 -5.10 22.93 -20.88
CA GLY A 300 -5.42 24.35 -21.14
C GLY A 300 -4.48 25.35 -20.51
N LEU A 301 -3.24 24.95 -20.24
CA LEU A 301 -2.19 25.82 -19.70
C LEU A 301 -1.55 26.62 -20.83
N GLU A 302 -0.94 27.78 -20.48
CA GLU A 302 -0.13 28.54 -21.43
C GLU A 302 1.02 27.69 -21.98
N GLN A 303 1.16 27.65 -23.29
CA GLN A 303 2.23 26.90 -23.96
C GLN A 303 3.53 27.71 -23.98
N ASP A 304 4.38 27.52 -23.00
CA ASP A 304 5.71 28.11 -22.91
C ASP A 304 6.69 27.16 -22.24
N ASP A 305 7.71 26.74 -22.99
CA ASP A 305 8.74 25.81 -22.50
C ASP A 305 9.57 26.37 -21.35
N ARG A 306 9.66 27.68 -21.25
CA ARG A 306 10.48 28.41 -20.24
C ARG A 306 9.80 28.47 -18.88
N LYS A 307 8.48 28.23 -18.80
CA LYS A 307 7.76 28.18 -17.53
C LYS A 307 8.15 26.92 -16.78
N MET A 308 8.54 27.06 -15.52
CA MET A 308 8.76 25.92 -14.65
C MET A 308 7.42 25.26 -14.35
N MET A 309 7.30 23.96 -14.67
CA MET A 309 6.08 23.21 -14.36
C MET A 309 6.31 22.36 -13.11
N ILE A 310 5.49 22.58 -12.10
CA ILE A 310 5.50 21.82 -10.83
C ILE A 310 4.29 20.90 -10.79
N GLY A 311 4.51 19.61 -10.49
CA GLY A 311 3.46 18.60 -10.36
C GLY A 311 3.21 18.22 -8.91
N ILE A 312 1.94 17.95 -8.59
CA ILE A 312 1.49 17.33 -7.33
C ILE A 312 0.59 16.17 -7.70
N VAL A 313 0.93 14.97 -7.27
CA VAL A 313 0.10 13.75 -7.42
C VAL A 313 -0.03 13.08 -6.06
N SER A 314 -1.16 13.26 -5.40
CA SER A 314 -1.36 12.71 -4.06
C SER A 314 -2.83 12.65 -3.64
N ARG A 315 -3.12 11.95 -2.55
CA ARG A 315 -4.37 12.18 -1.80
C ARG A 315 -4.33 13.58 -1.20
N LEU A 316 -5.42 14.33 -1.32
CA LEU A 316 -5.50 15.70 -0.83
C LEU A 316 -5.92 15.70 0.65
N THR A 317 -4.97 15.45 1.54
CA THR A 317 -5.18 15.33 2.99
C THR A 317 -4.14 16.14 3.77
N ASP A 318 -4.40 16.37 5.06
CA ASP A 318 -3.48 17.05 5.99
C ASP A 318 -2.06 16.47 5.96
N GLN A 319 -1.96 15.14 5.89
CA GLN A 319 -0.68 14.43 5.84
C GLN A 319 0.25 14.99 4.76
N LYS A 320 -0.30 15.51 3.67
CA LYS A 320 0.47 15.94 2.49
C LYS A 320 0.99 17.38 2.58
N GLY A 321 0.76 18.07 3.72
CA GLY A 321 1.28 19.43 3.95
C GLY A 321 0.69 20.47 3.00
N LEU A 322 -0.56 20.27 2.58
CA LEU A 322 -1.23 21.14 1.61
C LEU A 322 -1.56 22.53 2.19
N ASP A 323 -1.63 22.66 3.51
CA ASP A 323 -1.71 23.91 4.25
C ASP A 323 -0.47 24.80 4.01
N LEU A 324 0.71 24.21 3.94
CA LEU A 324 1.95 24.95 3.58
C LEU A 324 1.88 25.48 2.15
N ILE A 325 1.37 24.66 1.22
CA ILE A 325 1.16 25.07 -0.18
C ILE A 325 0.16 26.20 -0.23
N GLN A 326 -0.94 26.13 0.51
CA GLN A 326 -1.96 27.18 0.57
C GLN A 326 -1.37 28.55 0.97
N CYS A 327 -0.45 28.56 1.94
CA CYS A 327 0.18 29.79 2.41
C CYS A 327 1.01 30.49 1.33
N VAL A 328 1.54 29.77 0.34
CA VAL A 328 2.46 30.29 -0.67
C VAL A 328 1.90 30.24 -2.10
N MET A 329 0.62 29.89 -2.27
CA MET A 329 0.01 29.72 -3.61
C MET A 329 0.07 30.99 -4.45
N ASP A 330 -0.20 32.16 -3.86
CA ASP A 330 -0.15 33.41 -4.59
C ASP A 330 1.29 33.78 -5.02
N ASP A 331 2.29 33.46 -4.21
CA ASP A 331 3.70 33.63 -4.55
C ASP A 331 4.12 32.70 -5.69
N ILE A 332 3.76 31.38 -5.60
CA ILE A 332 4.01 30.40 -6.68
C ILE A 332 3.37 30.88 -7.98
N CYS A 333 2.13 31.36 -7.94
CA CYS A 333 1.38 31.75 -9.13
C CYS A 333 1.81 33.12 -9.68
N SER A 334 2.49 33.97 -8.89
CA SER A 334 3.01 35.28 -9.35
C SER A 334 4.24 35.13 -10.26
N ASP A 335 5.02 34.08 -10.06
CA ASP A 335 6.22 33.80 -10.83
C ASP A 335 5.93 33.11 -12.19
N ASN A 336 6.99 32.85 -12.95
CA ASN A 336 6.92 32.15 -14.23
C ASN A 336 6.80 30.62 -14.03
N ILE A 337 5.82 30.24 -13.21
CA ILE A 337 5.55 28.86 -12.77
C ILE A 337 4.16 28.41 -13.25
N GLN A 338 4.05 27.15 -13.58
CA GLN A 338 2.79 26.43 -13.77
C GLN A 338 2.67 25.35 -12.72
N LEU A 339 1.48 25.17 -12.14
CA LEU A 339 1.18 24.15 -11.14
C LEU A 339 0.12 23.18 -11.68
N VAL A 340 0.43 21.90 -11.68
CA VAL A 340 -0.50 20.82 -12.05
C VAL A 340 -0.76 19.94 -10.84
N VAL A 341 -2.01 19.86 -10.42
CA VAL A 341 -2.44 19.05 -9.28
C VAL A 341 -3.32 17.92 -9.75
N LEU A 342 -3.04 16.71 -9.32
CA LEU A 342 -3.87 15.51 -9.53
C LEU A 342 -4.13 14.80 -8.20
N GLY A 343 -5.40 14.62 -7.85
CA GLY A 343 -5.79 13.87 -6.67
C GLY A 343 -7.17 14.21 -6.16
N THR A 344 -7.62 13.42 -5.18
CA THR A 344 -8.87 13.64 -4.44
C THR A 344 -8.63 13.53 -2.94
N GLY A 345 -9.51 14.09 -2.12
CA GLY A 345 -9.38 13.95 -0.68
C GLY A 345 -10.36 14.80 0.12
N GLU A 346 -9.83 15.64 1.00
CA GLU A 346 -10.63 16.53 1.84
C GLU A 346 -11.17 17.70 1.02
N GLU A 347 -12.45 17.95 1.13
CA GLU A 347 -13.17 18.98 0.35
C GLU A 347 -12.52 20.37 0.43
N ARG A 348 -11.96 20.73 1.58
CA ARG A 348 -11.26 22.03 1.76
C ARG A 348 -10.07 22.17 0.82
N TYR A 349 -9.28 21.11 0.62
CA TYR A 349 -8.12 21.16 -0.29
C TYR A 349 -8.53 21.04 -1.75
N GLU A 350 -9.55 20.24 -2.04
CA GLU A 350 -10.12 20.19 -3.39
C GLU A 350 -10.65 21.57 -3.82
N ASN A 351 -11.41 22.24 -2.95
CA ASN A 351 -11.96 23.57 -3.21
C ASN A 351 -10.86 24.64 -3.28
N MET A 352 -9.81 24.54 -2.47
CA MET A 352 -8.64 25.40 -2.55
C MET A 352 -8.02 25.33 -3.94
N PHE A 353 -7.71 24.15 -4.47
CA PHE A 353 -7.09 24.01 -5.78
C PHE A 353 -8.02 24.43 -6.92
N ARG A 354 -9.34 24.14 -6.84
CA ARG A 354 -10.33 24.65 -7.82
C ARG A 354 -10.38 26.19 -7.82
N TYR A 355 -10.28 26.82 -6.65
CA TYR A 355 -10.21 28.29 -6.56
C TYR A 355 -8.98 28.86 -7.23
N TYR A 356 -7.79 28.26 -7.03
CA TYR A 356 -6.56 28.74 -7.65
C TYR A 356 -6.49 28.44 -9.16
N ASP A 357 -7.08 27.37 -9.65
CA ASP A 357 -7.28 27.08 -11.07
C ASP A 357 -8.13 28.18 -11.74
N TRP A 358 -9.25 28.53 -11.10
CA TRP A 358 -10.09 29.65 -11.57
C TRP A 358 -9.35 30.99 -11.51
N LYS A 359 -8.66 31.31 -10.40
CA LYS A 359 -7.97 32.58 -10.18
C LYS A 359 -6.78 32.77 -11.11
N TYR A 360 -6.04 31.73 -11.40
CA TYR A 360 -4.82 31.74 -12.21
C TYR A 360 -4.96 30.87 -13.46
N HIS A 361 -6.02 31.12 -14.20
CA HIS A 361 -6.30 30.39 -15.45
C HIS A 361 -5.10 30.40 -16.41
N GLY A 362 -4.78 29.22 -16.97
CA GLY A 362 -3.60 29.04 -17.83
C GLY A 362 -2.27 28.84 -17.09
N LYS A 363 -2.24 29.03 -15.75
CA LYS A 363 -1.05 28.75 -14.90
C LYS A 363 -1.27 27.57 -13.95
N VAL A 364 -2.47 27.43 -13.38
CA VAL A 364 -2.82 26.34 -12.48
C VAL A 364 -3.81 25.40 -13.17
N SER A 365 -3.67 24.11 -12.98
CA SER A 365 -4.64 23.09 -13.40
C SER A 365 -4.92 22.15 -12.24
N ALA A 366 -6.17 22.14 -11.74
CA ALA A 366 -6.65 21.32 -10.64
C ALA A 366 -7.44 20.11 -11.17
N ASN A 367 -6.81 18.96 -11.23
CA ASN A 367 -7.40 17.70 -11.70
C ASN A 367 -7.90 16.90 -10.50
N ILE A 368 -9.14 17.19 -10.07
CA ILE A 368 -9.72 16.62 -8.84
C ILE A 368 -10.39 15.29 -9.15
N TYR A 369 -9.59 14.31 -9.50
CA TYR A 369 -9.99 12.92 -9.76
C TYR A 369 -8.77 12.00 -9.64
N TYR A 370 -9.00 10.69 -9.64
CA TYR A 370 -7.93 9.69 -9.75
C TYR A 370 -7.72 9.30 -11.21
N SER A 371 -6.49 9.36 -11.68
CA SER A 371 -6.09 8.86 -13.00
C SER A 371 -4.61 8.47 -13.02
N GLU A 372 -4.37 7.20 -13.24
CA GLU A 372 -3.02 6.68 -13.42
C GLU A 372 -2.37 7.24 -14.69
N ALA A 373 -3.11 7.28 -15.79
CA ALA A 373 -2.59 7.83 -17.05
C ALA A 373 -2.17 9.29 -16.95
N VAL A 374 -2.93 10.13 -16.22
CA VAL A 374 -2.56 11.53 -16.02
C VAL A 374 -1.37 11.65 -15.07
N SER A 375 -1.22 10.77 -14.08
CA SER A 375 -0.05 10.79 -13.19
C SER A 375 1.26 10.54 -13.94
N HIS A 376 1.28 9.56 -14.88
CA HIS A 376 2.43 9.30 -15.75
C HIS A 376 2.79 10.52 -16.62
N LYS A 377 1.78 11.19 -17.18
CA LYS A 377 1.98 12.43 -17.95
C LYS A 377 2.59 13.54 -17.09
N ILE A 378 2.13 13.70 -15.85
CA ILE A 378 2.67 14.67 -14.89
C ILE A 378 4.14 14.36 -14.58
N TYR A 379 4.47 13.10 -14.25
CA TYR A 379 5.87 12.70 -14.02
C TYR A 379 6.74 12.96 -15.24
N ALA A 380 6.24 12.70 -16.45
CA ALA A 380 7.00 12.90 -17.67
C ALA A 380 7.14 14.36 -18.09
N ALA A 381 6.18 15.23 -17.76
CA ALA A 381 6.11 16.62 -18.24
C ALA A 381 6.73 17.64 -17.28
N CYS A 382 6.55 17.46 -15.96
CA CYS A 382 6.96 18.44 -14.97
C CYS A 382 8.47 18.54 -14.81
N ASP A 383 8.95 19.73 -14.45
CA ASP A 383 10.36 19.99 -14.11
C ASP A 383 10.62 19.63 -12.65
N ALA A 384 9.66 19.92 -11.78
CA ALA A 384 9.72 19.60 -10.35
C ALA A 384 8.44 18.90 -9.88
N PHE A 385 8.57 18.14 -8.81
CA PHE A 385 7.48 17.43 -8.14
C PHE A 385 7.42 17.85 -6.67
N LEU A 386 6.31 18.43 -6.25
CA LEU A 386 6.17 19.02 -4.91
C LEU A 386 5.46 18.05 -3.95
N MET A 387 6.11 17.75 -2.84
CA MET A 387 5.62 16.81 -1.84
C MET A 387 6.06 17.20 -0.42
N PRO A 388 5.48 18.29 0.16
CA PRO A 388 5.89 18.85 1.45
C PRO A 388 5.21 18.12 2.62
N SER A 389 5.10 16.80 2.56
CA SER A 389 4.35 15.98 3.50
C SER A 389 4.76 16.23 4.95
N LEU A 390 3.79 16.30 5.87
CA LEU A 390 4.01 16.41 7.31
C LEU A 390 4.75 15.18 7.84
N PHE A 391 4.34 14.04 7.36
CA PHE A 391 5.04 12.76 7.51
C PHE A 391 4.77 11.89 6.28
N GLU A 392 5.76 11.11 5.87
CA GLU A 392 5.66 10.24 4.69
C GLU A 392 6.42 8.94 4.96
N PRO A 393 5.74 7.83 5.29
CA PRO A 393 6.42 6.59 5.63
C PRO A 393 7.48 6.15 4.63
N CYS A 394 7.16 6.22 3.35
CA CYS A 394 8.10 5.99 2.25
C CYS A 394 7.97 7.06 1.16
N GLY A 395 6.74 7.26 0.66
CA GLY A 395 6.51 7.95 -0.60
C GLY A 395 6.92 7.09 -1.80
N LEU A 396 6.06 7.01 -2.79
CA LEU A 396 6.36 6.36 -4.07
C LEU A 396 6.38 7.39 -5.20
N SER A 397 5.53 8.41 -5.12
CA SER A 397 5.39 9.41 -6.16
C SER A 397 6.69 10.18 -6.44
N GLN A 398 7.51 10.47 -5.42
CA GLN A 398 8.82 11.09 -5.62
C GLN A 398 9.81 10.14 -6.31
N LEU A 399 9.73 8.83 -6.05
CA LEU A 399 10.57 7.83 -6.74
C LEU A 399 10.16 7.71 -8.20
N MET A 400 8.85 7.72 -8.47
CA MET A 400 8.30 7.75 -9.82
C MET A 400 8.73 9.03 -10.54
N ALA A 401 8.58 10.20 -9.92
CA ALA A 401 9.04 11.48 -10.47
C ALA A 401 10.53 11.46 -10.82
N LEU A 402 11.39 11.00 -9.91
CA LEU A 402 12.82 10.83 -10.15
C LEU A 402 13.11 9.91 -11.35
N ARG A 403 12.38 8.81 -11.48
CA ARG A 403 12.51 7.87 -12.59
C ARG A 403 12.23 8.52 -13.94
N TYR A 404 11.31 9.51 -13.97
CA TYR A 404 10.98 10.30 -15.15
C TYR A 404 11.83 11.58 -15.30
N GLY A 405 12.86 11.75 -14.46
CA GLY A 405 13.74 12.93 -14.50
C GLY A 405 13.08 14.22 -14.03
N THR A 406 12.06 14.12 -13.18
CA THR A 406 11.38 15.24 -12.51
C THR A 406 11.94 15.36 -11.10
N VAL A 407 12.45 16.53 -10.73
CA VAL A 407 13.17 16.75 -9.47
C VAL A 407 12.19 16.90 -8.31
N PRO A 408 12.20 16.04 -7.29
CA PRO A 408 11.34 16.22 -6.13
C PRO A 408 11.76 17.39 -5.25
N ILE A 409 10.77 18.15 -4.79
CA ILE A 409 10.88 19.16 -3.73
C ILE A 409 10.11 18.57 -2.55
N VAL A 410 10.81 18.15 -1.52
CA VAL A 410 10.26 17.37 -0.41
C VAL A 410 10.64 17.95 0.94
N ARG A 411 9.92 17.57 1.98
CA ARG A 411 10.33 17.75 3.37
C ARG A 411 11.12 16.52 3.81
N GLU A 412 12.18 16.72 4.57
CA GLU A 412 12.99 15.64 5.15
C GLU A 412 12.19 14.90 6.25
N THR A 413 11.56 13.78 5.87
CA THR A 413 10.81 12.89 6.76
C THR A 413 10.63 11.52 6.12
N GLY A 414 10.64 10.45 6.89
CA GLY A 414 10.38 9.09 6.44
C GLY A 414 11.25 8.64 5.28
N GLY A 415 10.62 8.31 4.15
CA GLY A 415 11.29 7.87 2.92
C GLY A 415 11.58 8.98 1.91
N LEU A 416 11.36 10.26 2.25
CA LEU A 416 11.59 11.41 1.36
C LEU A 416 13.03 11.90 1.38
#